data_821761026eb2e4fedf44a518d72091f0
#
_entry.id   821761026eb2e4fedf44a518d72091f0
#
_cell.length_a   1.000
_cell.length_b   1.000
_cell.length_c   1.000
_cell.angle_alpha   90.00
_cell.angle_beta   90.00
_cell.angle_gamma   90.00
#
_symmetry.space_group_name_H-M   'P 1'
#
loop_
_entity.id
_entity.type
_entity.pdbx_description
1 polymer ?
#
loop_
_entity_poly.entity_id
_entity_poly.type
_entity_poly.pdbx_seq_one_letter_code
_entity_poly.pdbx_strand_id
1 'polypeptide(L)'
;DHAYTGRLIRRIGTNPLRVLGVFRKTSEGGRLLPVDKGSTKEWLVASDKTMNAKDGELVEAEQAGPKGRLGLPKARVVARLGDPTAPKAVSLIAIHQHGIPDHFPDEAIAEADRAKPAGLSGREDLRDIPLLTIDPADARDRDDAVLAIPDDDPRNEGGFILWVAIAD
;
A
#
# COMPACT_ATOMS: atom_id res chain seq x y z
N ASP A 1 28.98 -18.75 -2.00
CA ASP A 1 27.54 -18.64 -2.40
C ASP A 1 26.77 -19.74 -1.70
N HIS A 2 25.91 -19.37 -0.75
CA HIS A 2 25.01 -20.32 -0.12
C HIS A 2 23.70 -20.37 -0.88
N ALA A 3 23.42 -21.50 -1.53
CA ALA A 3 22.11 -21.75 -2.17
C ALA A 3 21.10 -22.10 -1.08
N TYR A 4 20.02 -21.31 -0.99
CA TYR A 4 18.91 -21.61 -0.11
C TYR A 4 17.81 -22.31 -0.90
N THR A 5 17.30 -23.42 -0.37
CA THR A 5 16.15 -24.10 -0.91
C THR A 5 14.93 -23.80 -0.06
N GLY A 6 13.95 -23.13 -0.63
CA GLY A 6 12.68 -22.83 0.03
C GLY A 6 11.63 -23.92 -0.24
N ARG A 7 10.92 -24.38 0.79
CA ARG A 7 9.77 -25.28 0.66
C ARG A 7 8.51 -24.55 1.13
N LEU A 8 7.51 -24.43 0.25
CA LEU A 8 6.20 -23.95 0.64
C LEU A 8 5.53 -24.94 1.58
N ILE A 9 5.38 -24.59 2.86
CA ILE A 9 4.76 -25.46 3.88
C ILE A 9 3.23 -25.30 3.85
N ARG A 10 2.73 -24.06 3.71
CA ARG A 10 1.29 -23.76 3.73
C ARG A 10 1.02 -22.39 3.13
N ARG A 11 -0.03 -22.27 2.31
CA ARG A 11 -0.63 -20.97 2.00
C ARG A 11 -1.58 -20.58 3.13
N ILE A 12 -1.31 -19.46 3.78
CA ILE A 12 -2.16 -18.91 4.83
C ILE A 12 -3.05 -17.85 4.18
N GLY A 13 -4.35 -18.13 4.12
CA GLY A 13 -5.35 -17.27 3.52
C GLY A 13 -5.38 -17.37 1.99
N THR A 14 -6.55 -17.29 1.42
CA THR A 14 -6.78 -16.97 0.01
C THR A 14 -7.39 -15.58 0.02
N ASN A 15 -6.59 -14.54 -0.27
CA ASN A 15 -7.20 -13.26 -0.61
C ASN A 15 -8.16 -13.53 -1.77
N PRO A 16 -9.40 -13.06 -1.69
CA PRO A 16 -10.33 -13.17 -2.80
C PRO A 16 -9.67 -12.55 -4.03
N LEU A 17 -9.80 -13.23 -5.17
CA LEU A 17 -9.25 -12.72 -6.41
C LEU A 17 -9.90 -11.37 -6.71
N ARG A 18 -9.12 -10.30 -6.64
CA ARG A 18 -9.56 -8.95 -6.98
C ARG A 18 -9.29 -8.68 -8.45
N VAL A 19 -10.18 -7.96 -9.07
CA VAL A 19 -10.10 -7.56 -10.47
C VAL A 19 -10.51 -6.10 -10.61
N LEU A 20 -9.67 -5.34 -11.30
CA LEU A 20 -9.97 -3.97 -11.69
C LEU A 20 -10.55 -3.98 -13.11
N GLY A 21 -11.62 -3.26 -13.33
CA GLY A 21 -12.26 -3.24 -14.64
C GLY A 21 -13.26 -2.11 -14.83
N VAL A 22 -13.66 -1.93 -16.08
CA VAL A 22 -14.73 -0.98 -16.45
C VAL A 22 -16.07 -1.68 -16.32
N PHE A 23 -16.95 -1.11 -15.51
CA PHE A 23 -18.30 -1.62 -15.32
C PHE A 23 -19.19 -1.23 -16.50
N ARG A 24 -19.91 -2.20 -17.04
CA ARG A 24 -20.95 -2.01 -18.05
C ARG A 24 -22.28 -2.46 -17.50
N LYS A 25 -23.22 -1.53 -17.41
CA LYS A 25 -24.55 -1.79 -16.89
C LYS A 25 -25.38 -2.61 -17.88
N THR A 26 -26.11 -3.60 -17.39
CA THR A 26 -27.06 -4.42 -18.15
C THR A 26 -28.41 -4.48 -17.45
N SER A 27 -29.43 -5.04 -18.10
CA SER A 27 -30.77 -5.23 -17.51
C SER A 27 -30.75 -6.11 -16.24
N GLU A 28 -29.79 -7.03 -16.13
CA GLU A 28 -29.71 -8.03 -15.05
C GLU A 28 -28.61 -7.72 -14.01
N GLY A 29 -28.02 -6.52 -14.06
CA GLY A 29 -26.95 -6.09 -13.18
C GLY A 29 -25.82 -5.44 -13.96
N GLY A 30 -24.75 -6.17 -14.29
CA GLY A 30 -23.68 -5.61 -15.10
C GLY A 30 -22.62 -6.63 -15.51
N ARG A 31 -21.69 -6.16 -16.33
CA ARG A 31 -20.47 -6.85 -16.71
C ARG A 31 -19.26 -6.02 -16.32
N LEU A 32 -18.23 -6.68 -15.88
CA LEU A 32 -16.95 -6.06 -15.62
C LEU A 32 -15.97 -6.47 -16.71
N LEU A 33 -15.42 -5.49 -17.40
CA LEU A 33 -14.38 -5.66 -18.41
C LEU A 33 -13.03 -5.38 -17.73
N PRO A 34 -12.20 -6.42 -17.47
CA PRO A 34 -10.92 -6.21 -16.85
C PRO A 34 -10.02 -5.26 -17.63
N VAL A 35 -9.29 -4.39 -16.94
CA VAL A 35 -8.29 -3.51 -17.55
C VAL A 35 -6.95 -4.19 -17.77
N ASP A 36 -6.74 -5.35 -17.14
CA ASP A 36 -5.56 -6.17 -17.34
C ASP A 36 -5.57 -6.84 -18.71
N LYS A 37 -4.53 -6.59 -19.51
CA LYS A 37 -4.35 -7.16 -20.86
C LYS A 37 -4.26 -8.70 -20.87
N GLY A 38 -3.89 -9.32 -19.76
CA GLY A 38 -3.83 -10.78 -19.59
C GLY A 38 -5.17 -11.43 -19.32
N SER A 39 -6.18 -10.66 -18.94
CA SER A 39 -7.52 -11.16 -18.62
C SER A 39 -8.47 -10.95 -19.80
N THR A 40 -8.75 -12.01 -20.55
CA THR A 40 -9.63 -11.96 -21.73
C THR A 40 -11.11 -12.21 -21.41
N LYS A 41 -11.45 -12.57 -20.18
CA LYS A 41 -12.80 -12.95 -19.78
C LYS A 41 -13.47 -11.83 -19.01
N GLU A 42 -14.67 -11.45 -19.46
CA GLU A 42 -15.57 -10.59 -18.69
C GLU A 42 -16.07 -11.31 -17.43
N TRP A 43 -16.50 -10.52 -16.45
CA TRP A 43 -17.10 -11.03 -15.22
C TRP A 43 -18.56 -10.57 -15.12
N LEU A 44 -19.41 -11.43 -14.62
CA LEU A 44 -20.82 -11.11 -14.34
C LEU A 44 -20.95 -10.49 -12.96
N VAL A 45 -21.69 -9.39 -12.86
CA VAL A 45 -22.02 -8.73 -11.61
C VAL A 45 -23.53 -8.71 -11.46
N ALA A 46 -24.05 -9.41 -10.46
CA ALA A 46 -25.48 -9.43 -10.19
C ALA A 46 -25.97 -8.04 -9.74
N SER A 47 -27.25 -7.74 -9.95
CA SER A 47 -27.83 -6.42 -9.70
C SER A 47 -27.67 -5.94 -8.24
N ASP A 48 -27.74 -6.86 -7.28
CA ASP A 48 -27.57 -6.62 -5.86
C ASP A 48 -26.08 -6.43 -5.45
N LYS A 49 -25.14 -6.66 -6.37
CA LYS A 49 -23.69 -6.63 -6.12
C LYS A 49 -22.94 -5.57 -6.93
N THR A 50 -23.65 -4.62 -7.49
CA THR A 50 -23.08 -3.56 -8.33
C THR A 50 -22.54 -2.36 -7.53
N MET A 51 -22.87 -2.23 -6.27
CA MET A 51 -22.54 -1.05 -5.43
C MET A 51 -22.98 0.26 -6.09
N ASN A 52 -24.09 0.23 -6.88
CA ASN A 52 -24.60 1.35 -7.67
C ASN A 52 -23.55 1.94 -8.66
N ALA A 53 -22.65 1.13 -9.17
CA ALA A 53 -21.68 1.54 -10.19
C ALA A 53 -22.42 2.05 -11.45
N LYS A 54 -21.87 3.11 -12.03
CA LYS A 54 -22.40 3.72 -13.26
C LYS A 54 -21.81 3.01 -14.48
N ASP A 55 -22.52 3.07 -15.60
CA ASP A 55 -21.98 2.58 -16.87
C ASP A 55 -20.72 3.34 -17.25
N GLY A 56 -19.67 2.61 -17.65
CA GLY A 56 -18.36 3.18 -17.98
C GLY A 56 -17.45 3.49 -16.78
N GLU A 57 -17.90 3.26 -15.57
CA GLU A 57 -17.12 3.56 -14.36
C GLU A 57 -16.05 2.50 -14.11
N LEU A 58 -14.83 2.95 -13.71
CA LEU A 58 -13.79 2.08 -13.22
C LEU A 58 -14.16 1.60 -11.82
N VAL A 59 -14.11 0.30 -11.61
CA VAL A 59 -14.45 -0.33 -10.34
C VAL A 59 -13.45 -1.43 -9.99
N GLU A 60 -13.27 -1.64 -8.69
CA GLU A 60 -12.65 -2.84 -8.15
C GLU A 60 -13.73 -3.83 -7.76
N ALA A 61 -13.51 -5.10 -8.08
CA ALA A 61 -14.42 -6.16 -7.73
C ALA A 61 -13.69 -7.40 -7.23
N GLU A 62 -14.37 -8.19 -6.42
CA GLU A 62 -13.90 -9.48 -5.92
C GLU A 62 -14.67 -10.62 -6.56
N GLN A 63 -14.01 -11.77 -6.69
CA GLN A 63 -14.68 -12.98 -7.13
C GLN A 63 -15.83 -13.34 -6.16
N ALA A 64 -17.04 -13.50 -6.71
CA ALA A 64 -18.23 -13.91 -5.96
C ALA A 64 -18.55 -15.38 -6.23
N GLY A 65 -18.25 -16.22 -5.25
CA GLY A 65 -18.51 -17.65 -5.33
C GLY A 65 -17.39 -18.47 -6.01
N PRO A 66 -17.57 -19.80 -6.09
CA PRO A 66 -16.57 -20.69 -6.68
C PRO A 66 -16.42 -20.43 -8.19
N LYS A 67 -15.23 -20.73 -8.72
CA LYS A 67 -15.03 -20.76 -10.17
C LYS A 67 -15.94 -21.82 -10.79
N GLY A 68 -16.98 -21.39 -11.50
CA GLY A 68 -17.82 -22.30 -12.28
C GLY A 68 -16.98 -22.97 -13.38
N ARG A 69 -17.27 -24.25 -13.66
CA ARG A 69 -16.64 -24.96 -14.79
C ARG A 69 -17.10 -24.43 -16.14
N LEU A 70 -18.28 -23.85 -16.20
CA LEU A 70 -18.92 -23.29 -17.39
C LEU A 70 -19.46 -21.89 -17.10
N GLY A 71 -19.32 -20.98 -18.07
CA GLY A 71 -19.81 -19.61 -17.98
C GLY A 71 -18.77 -18.58 -17.54
N LEU A 72 -19.21 -17.32 -17.48
CA LEU A 72 -18.38 -16.22 -17.02
C LEU A 72 -18.24 -16.24 -15.49
N PRO A 73 -17.06 -15.90 -14.97
CA PRO A 73 -16.87 -15.77 -13.53
C PRO A 73 -17.79 -14.69 -12.96
N LYS A 74 -18.22 -14.89 -11.71
CA LYS A 74 -19.07 -13.93 -10.99
C LYS A 74 -18.22 -13.04 -10.11
N ALA A 75 -18.59 -11.75 -10.04
CA ALA A 75 -17.93 -10.77 -9.20
C ALA A 75 -18.95 -9.95 -8.38
N ARG A 76 -18.45 -9.33 -7.32
CA ARG A 76 -19.14 -8.23 -6.62
C ARG A 76 -18.25 -7.00 -6.63
N VAL A 77 -18.80 -5.84 -6.89
CA VAL A 77 -18.09 -4.57 -6.79
C VAL A 77 -17.80 -4.30 -5.30
N VAL A 78 -16.55 -3.96 -4.98
CA VAL A 78 -16.09 -3.62 -3.64
C VAL A 78 -15.65 -2.17 -3.51
N ALA A 79 -15.25 -1.53 -4.63
CA ALA A 79 -14.95 -0.11 -4.65
C ALA A 79 -15.31 0.50 -6.00
N ARG A 80 -15.74 1.78 -5.98
CA ARG A 80 -15.96 2.60 -7.15
C ARG A 80 -14.84 3.61 -7.25
N LEU A 81 -14.15 3.64 -8.39
CA LEU A 81 -12.92 4.42 -8.59
C LEU A 81 -13.13 5.60 -9.55
N GLY A 82 -14.34 5.70 -10.14
CA GLY A 82 -14.74 6.82 -10.96
C GLY A 82 -14.37 6.70 -12.42
N ASP A 83 -14.00 7.82 -13.05
CA ASP A 83 -13.69 7.89 -14.48
C ASP A 83 -12.36 7.17 -14.79
N PRO A 84 -12.38 6.15 -15.68
CA PRO A 84 -11.16 5.41 -16.05
C PRO A 84 -10.12 6.27 -16.79
N THR A 85 -10.50 7.44 -17.31
CA THR A 85 -9.61 8.37 -18.02
C THR A 85 -8.97 9.40 -17.09
N ALA A 86 -9.42 9.49 -15.84
CA ALA A 86 -8.84 10.41 -14.86
C ALA A 86 -7.37 10.06 -14.56
N PRO A 87 -6.48 11.05 -14.36
CA PRO A 87 -5.08 10.80 -14.07
C PRO A 87 -4.85 9.82 -12.90
N LYS A 88 -5.65 9.91 -11.85
CA LYS A 88 -5.63 9.00 -10.70
C LYS A 88 -5.95 7.55 -11.08
N ALA A 89 -6.83 7.33 -12.05
CA ALA A 89 -7.21 6.00 -12.51
C ALA A 89 -6.04 5.29 -13.18
N VAL A 90 -5.20 6.01 -13.93
CA VAL A 90 -4.01 5.44 -14.58
C VAL A 90 -3.06 4.85 -13.54
N SER A 91 -2.81 5.57 -12.45
CA SER A 91 -1.96 5.08 -11.34
C SER A 91 -2.56 3.85 -10.67
N LEU A 92 -3.86 3.86 -10.40
CA LEU A 92 -4.57 2.71 -9.80
C LEU A 92 -4.52 1.47 -10.70
N ILE A 93 -4.70 1.66 -12.01
CA ILE A 93 -4.58 0.58 -12.99
C ILE A 93 -3.17 0.00 -12.97
N ALA A 94 -2.13 0.84 -12.96
CA ALA A 94 -0.74 0.38 -12.92
C ALA A 94 -0.43 -0.38 -11.61
N ILE A 95 -0.83 0.14 -10.46
CA ILE A 95 -0.69 -0.51 -9.16
C ILE A 95 -1.31 -1.90 -9.20
N HIS A 96 -2.53 -2.01 -9.68
CA HIS A 96 -3.25 -3.28 -9.76
C HIS A 96 -2.60 -4.25 -10.76
N GLN A 97 -2.21 -3.80 -11.96
CA GLN A 97 -1.56 -4.62 -12.99
C GLN A 97 -0.22 -5.21 -12.51
N HIS A 98 0.52 -4.46 -11.71
CA HIS A 98 1.81 -4.89 -11.18
C HIS A 98 1.69 -5.60 -9.82
N GLY A 99 0.47 -5.77 -9.31
CA GLY A 99 0.24 -6.42 -8.02
C GLY A 99 0.92 -5.70 -6.85
N ILE A 100 1.06 -4.38 -6.94
CA ILE A 100 1.64 -3.56 -5.87
C ILE A 100 0.63 -3.53 -4.72
N PRO A 101 1.03 -3.89 -3.49
CA PRO A 101 0.15 -3.80 -2.33
C PRO A 101 -0.27 -2.34 -2.09
N ASP A 102 -1.57 -2.09 -2.02
CA ASP A 102 -2.16 -0.77 -1.79
C ASP A 102 -3.00 -0.71 -0.50
N HIS A 103 -3.00 -1.80 0.25
CA HIS A 103 -3.67 -1.93 1.53
C HIS A 103 -2.74 -2.56 2.55
N PHE A 104 -2.76 -2.04 3.76
CA PHE A 104 -2.12 -2.70 4.88
C PHE A 104 -2.94 -3.92 5.32
N PRO A 105 -2.30 -5.04 5.71
CA PRO A 105 -2.99 -6.15 6.35
C PRO A 105 -3.68 -5.70 7.65
N ASP A 106 -4.81 -6.34 7.98
CA ASP A 106 -5.57 -5.99 9.20
C ASP A 106 -4.72 -6.12 10.46
N GLU A 107 -3.78 -7.07 10.49
CA GLU A 107 -2.85 -7.27 11.59
C GLU A 107 -1.91 -6.07 11.76
N ALA A 108 -1.42 -5.49 10.65
CA ALA A 108 -0.54 -4.31 10.68
C ALA A 108 -1.31 -3.07 11.18
N ILE A 109 -2.56 -2.90 10.74
CA ILE A 109 -3.44 -1.83 11.23
C ILE A 109 -3.68 -2.00 12.72
N ALA A 110 -4.04 -3.20 13.16
CA ALA A 110 -4.29 -3.49 14.56
C ALA A 110 -3.03 -3.36 15.43
N GLU A 111 -1.84 -3.61 14.89
CA GLU A 111 -0.57 -3.37 15.57
C GLU A 111 -0.31 -1.87 15.71
N ALA A 112 -0.50 -1.10 14.65
CA ALA A 112 -0.35 0.36 14.67
C ALA A 112 -1.32 1.02 15.66
N ASP A 113 -2.59 0.58 15.72
CA ASP A 113 -3.59 1.09 16.65
C ASP A 113 -3.25 0.82 18.12
N ARG A 114 -2.51 -0.25 18.39
CA ARG A 114 -2.07 -0.61 19.76
C ARG A 114 -0.70 -0.05 20.10
N ALA A 115 0.06 0.43 19.11
CA ALA A 115 1.40 0.96 19.32
C ALA A 115 1.39 2.13 20.31
N LYS A 116 2.39 2.15 21.17
CA LYS A 116 2.62 3.22 22.12
C LYS A 116 4.02 3.79 21.91
N PRO A 117 4.22 5.07 22.21
CA PRO A 117 5.57 5.65 22.16
C PRO A 117 6.55 4.80 22.99
N ALA A 118 7.74 4.59 22.46
CA ALA A 118 8.80 3.91 23.19
C ALA A 118 9.20 4.73 24.42
N GLY A 119 9.40 4.05 25.55
CA GLY A 119 9.91 4.70 26.75
C GLY A 119 11.45 4.91 26.69
N LEU A 120 11.99 5.66 27.64
CA LEU A 120 13.43 5.95 27.72
C LEU A 120 14.24 4.79 28.33
N SER A 121 13.61 3.72 28.77
CA SER A 121 14.32 2.58 29.36
C SER A 121 15.27 1.95 28.36
N GLY A 122 16.57 1.88 28.71
CA GLY A 122 17.61 1.34 27.83
C GLY A 122 18.04 2.28 26.70
N ARG A 123 17.61 3.55 26.72
CA ARG A 123 17.95 4.59 25.76
C ARG A 123 18.75 5.71 26.44
N GLU A 124 19.60 6.38 25.68
CA GLU A 124 20.24 7.61 26.11
C GLU A 124 19.31 8.78 25.85
N ASP A 125 19.16 9.68 26.85
CA ASP A 125 18.33 10.86 26.72
C ASP A 125 19.15 12.01 26.13
N LEU A 126 18.91 12.34 24.88
CA LEU A 126 19.59 13.42 24.13
C LEU A 126 18.77 14.70 24.04
N ARG A 127 17.68 14.85 24.79
CA ARG A 127 16.76 16.00 24.67
C ARG A 127 17.38 17.33 25.08
N ASP A 128 18.48 17.31 25.83
CA ASP A 128 19.23 18.51 26.19
C ASP A 128 20.24 18.92 25.12
N ILE A 129 20.50 18.09 24.11
CA ILE A 129 21.37 18.40 22.98
C ILE A 129 20.54 19.14 21.91
N PRO A 130 20.96 20.36 21.48
CA PRO A 130 20.19 21.17 20.54
C PRO A 130 20.34 20.65 19.11
N LEU A 131 19.91 19.41 18.87
CA LEU A 131 19.85 18.82 17.56
C LEU A 131 18.81 19.58 16.69
N LEU A 132 19.07 19.69 15.41
CA LEU A 132 18.17 20.31 14.45
C LEU A 132 18.00 19.47 13.19
N THR A 133 16.82 19.53 12.59
CA THR A 133 16.53 18.90 11.30
C THR A 133 16.72 19.89 10.16
N ILE A 134 17.18 19.41 9.01
CA ILE A 134 17.40 20.22 7.79
C ILE A 134 16.61 19.56 6.66
N ASP A 135 15.35 19.92 6.53
CA ASP A 135 14.41 19.32 5.64
C ASP A 135 13.82 20.31 4.63
N PRO A 136 13.33 19.86 3.46
CA PRO A 136 12.48 20.65 2.59
C PRO A 136 11.24 21.18 3.32
N ALA A 137 10.71 22.32 2.89
CA ALA A 137 9.57 22.95 3.54
C ALA A 137 8.29 22.07 3.56
N ASP A 138 8.17 21.17 2.60
CA ASP A 138 7.05 20.22 2.43
C ASP A 138 7.31 18.83 3.00
N ALA A 139 8.45 18.60 3.68
CA ALA A 139 8.73 17.34 4.37
C ALA A 139 7.67 17.05 5.44
N ARG A 140 7.20 15.80 5.46
CA ARG A 140 6.20 15.31 6.41
C ARG A 140 6.80 14.52 7.56
N ASP A 141 7.98 14.00 7.33
CA ASP A 141 8.85 13.30 8.27
C ASP A 141 10.09 14.18 8.52
N ARG A 142 10.37 14.53 9.77
CA ARG A 142 11.49 15.37 10.20
C ARG A 142 12.13 14.71 11.39
N ASP A 143 12.63 13.52 11.14
CA ASP A 143 13.05 12.55 12.13
C ASP A 143 14.58 12.44 12.22
N ASP A 144 15.31 12.74 11.15
CA ASP A 144 16.77 12.74 11.17
C ASP A 144 17.30 14.12 11.60
N ALA A 145 18.20 14.14 12.57
CA ALA A 145 18.71 15.40 13.10
C ALA A 145 20.23 15.42 13.23
N VAL A 146 20.80 16.61 13.13
CA VAL A 146 22.25 16.83 13.19
C VAL A 146 22.60 17.98 14.11
N LEU A 147 23.83 17.93 14.64
CA LEU A 147 24.48 19.04 15.33
C LEU A 147 25.98 18.98 15.09
N ALA A 148 26.62 20.09 14.82
CA ALA A 148 28.08 20.22 14.81
C ALA A 148 28.49 21.27 15.84
N ILE A 149 29.42 20.92 16.72
CA ILE A 149 30.02 21.83 17.69
C ILE A 149 31.55 21.81 17.55
N PRO A 150 32.28 22.92 17.82
CA PRO A 150 33.73 22.88 17.86
C PRO A 150 34.24 21.81 18.81
N ASP A 151 35.34 21.19 18.44
CA ASP A 151 36.02 20.23 19.30
C ASP A 151 37.15 20.90 20.07
N ASP A 152 37.16 20.75 21.39
CA ASP A 152 38.21 21.29 22.27
C ASP A 152 39.39 20.34 22.41
N ASP A 153 39.39 19.15 21.78
CA ASP A 153 40.50 18.20 21.85
C ASP A 153 41.71 18.75 21.05
N PRO A 154 42.89 18.93 21.70
CA PRO A 154 44.08 19.41 21.00
C PRO A 154 44.54 18.48 19.84
N ARG A 155 44.12 17.24 19.83
CA ARG A 155 44.40 16.27 18.74
C ARG A 155 43.52 16.53 17.49
N ASN A 156 42.49 17.32 17.64
CA ASN A 156 41.56 17.70 16.55
C ASN A 156 41.43 19.25 16.44
N GLU A 157 42.56 19.93 16.49
CA GLU A 157 42.60 21.40 16.46
C GLU A 157 41.84 21.97 15.26
N GLY A 158 40.86 22.86 15.52
CA GLY A 158 39.95 23.41 14.50
C GLY A 158 38.92 22.44 13.96
N GLY A 159 38.81 21.27 14.54
CA GLY A 159 37.81 20.25 14.18
C GLY A 159 36.48 20.45 14.88
N PHE A 160 35.56 19.52 14.60
CA PHE A 160 34.19 19.51 15.12
C PHE A 160 33.80 18.14 15.64
N ILE A 161 32.97 18.14 16.67
CA ILE A 161 32.18 16.96 17.08
C ILE A 161 30.85 17.01 16.30
N LEU A 162 30.57 15.94 15.56
CA LEU A 162 29.34 15.81 14.79
C LEU A 162 28.40 14.81 15.45
N TRP A 163 27.20 15.25 15.74
CA TRP A 163 26.10 14.39 16.17
C TRP A 163 25.20 14.12 14.98
N VAL A 164 24.85 12.85 14.77
CA VAL A 164 23.91 12.42 13.76
C VAL A 164 22.91 11.47 14.43
N ALA A 165 21.68 11.92 14.53
CA ALA A 165 20.58 11.14 15.07
C ALA A 165 19.67 10.72 13.93
N ILE A 166 19.52 9.42 13.75
CA ILE A 166 18.66 8.81 12.73
C ILE A 166 17.43 8.23 13.44
N ALA A 167 16.29 8.27 12.79
CA ALA A 167 15.06 7.69 13.31
C ALA A 167 15.22 6.20 13.63
N ASP A 168 14.57 5.78 14.73
CA ASP A 168 14.64 4.43 15.29
C ASP A 168 13.32 3.65 15.06
#